data_6904e4e1aeec41369c34836be7d85414
#
_entry.id   6904e4e1aeec41369c34836be7d85414
#
_cell.length_a   1.000
_cell.length_b   1.000
_cell.length_c   1.000
_cell.angle_alpha   90.00
_cell.angle_beta   90.00
_cell.angle_gamma   90.00
#
_symmetry.space_group_name_H-M   'P 1'
#
loop_
_entity.id
_entity.type
_entity.pdbx_description
1 polymer ?
#
loop_
_entity_poly.entity_id
_entity_poly.type
_entity_poly.pdbx_seq_one_letter_code
_entity_poly.pdbx_strand_id
1 'polypeptide(L)'
;MTPPLDNPRGGGVVRPDWPRGPTEWIGGRTLHVSVPFTWNLPAVRRRLSQRDFRWDSARVGGPAVDLMPDYLADLADLEVGGALDGVLQRVNPRATRTTTGCVRACGFCGVGRGLIEPGGLRELADWPDLPIVCDNNLLAASIDHFDRVIDRLIPHGWADFNQGLDAHFLTPYHARRLAEIPKVMVRLAADAPIGRPTADWTRALELLLDAGLPKSRIRSYCLIGFGAGPEEAWARCRAVEAAGVKPLPMWFHALDALQHNAVTPMQRAVGWTDTDRKAIMQWFYQHRTSGGRYARAVPEKKGP
;
A
#
# COMPACT_ATOMS: atom_id res chain seq x y z
N MET A 1 21.00 12.29 18.02
CA MET A 1 21.46 12.79 16.71
C MET A 1 21.69 11.60 15.81
N THR A 2 20.79 11.35 14.90
CA THR A 2 20.92 10.31 13.87
C THR A 2 21.49 11.00 12.62
N PRO A 3 22.56 10.47 12.00
CA PRO A 3 23.18 11.13 10.84
C PRO A 3 22.25 11.10 9.63
N PRO A 4 22.30 12.09 8.75
CA PRO A 4 21.50 12.10 7.52
C PRO A 4 22.04 11.03 6.58
N LEU A 5 21.11 10.23 6.03
CA LEU A 5 21.39 9.30 4.94
C LEU A 5 21.51 10.08 3.62
N ASP A 6 22.63 10.75 3.41
CA ASP A 6 23.02 11.24 2.09
C ASP A 6 23.67 10.12 1.30
N ASN A 7 23.04 9.75 0.20
CA ASN A 7 23.68 8.94 -0.83
C ASN A 7 24.08 9.84 -2.02
N PRO A 8 25.34 10.20 -2.19
CA PRO A 8 25.78 11.17 -3.18
C PRO A 8 25.98 10.60 -4.61
N ARG A 9 25.52 9.39 -4.92
CA ARG A 9 25.72 8.80 -6.25
C ARG A 9 24.41 8.31 -6.86
N GLY A 10 23.92 9.08 -7.84
CA GLY A 10 22.92 8.66 -8.81
C GLY A 10 21.48 8.88 -8.36
N GLY A 11 20.73 9.69 -9.11
CA GLY A 11 19.33 10.08 -8.90
C GLY A 11 18.29 8.95 -8.88
N GLY A 12 18.53 7.93 -8.09
CA GLY A 12 17.57 6.89 -7.76
C GLY A 12 16.67 7.38 -6.63
N VAL A 13 15.35 7.34 -6.84
CA VAL A 13 14.37 7.51 -5.76
C VAL A 13 14.74 6.54 -4.65
N VAL A 14 15.23 7.06 -3.53
CA VAL A 14 15.47 6.25 -2.32
C VAL A 14 14.14 5.62 -1.94
N ARG A 15 14.05 4.30 -2.02
CA ARG A 15 12.85 3.58 -1.59
C ARG A 15 12.85 3.59 -0.08
N PRO A 16 11.79 4.09 0.55
CA PRO A 16 11.64 3.89 1.97
C PRO A 16 11.51 2.38 2.21
N ASP A 17 12.33 1.84 3.09
CA ASP A 17 12.14 0.47 3.59
C ASP A 17 10.96 0.52 4.56
N TRP A 18 9.78 0.16 4.04
CA TRP A 18 8.60 0.02 4.88
C TRP A 18 8.76 -1.23 5.75
N PRO A 19 8.64 -1.09 7.08
CA PRO A 19 8.72 -2.24 7.98
C PRO A 19 7.62 -3.26 7.64
N ARG A 20 8.00 -4.52 7.70
CA ARG A 20 7.11 -5.65 7.42
C ARG A 20 6.48 -6.23 8.69
N GLY A 21 6.77 -5.63 9.81
CA GLY A 21 6.36 -6.07 11.13
C GLY A 21 5.78 -4.95 11.98
N PRO A 22 5.43 -5.24 13.23
CA PRO A 22 4.93 -4.27 14.19
C PRO A 22 5.96 -3.16 14.45
N THR A 23 5.44 -1.98 14.77
CA THR A 23 6.27 -0.85 15.22
C THR A 23 6.08 -0.69 16.72
N GLU A 24 7.17 -0.75 17.48
CA GLU A 24 7.16 -0.70 18.94
C GLU A 24 7.99 0.48 19.46
N TRP A 25 7.51 1.10 20.55
CA TRP A 25 8.26 2.09 21.33
C TRP A 25 7.77 2.13 22.77
N ILE A 26 8.63 2.61 23.68
CA ILE A 26 8.27 2.81 25.07
C ILE A 26 8.12 4.31 25.31
N GLY A 27 6.97 4.71 25.87
CA GLY A 27 6.68 6.05 26.34
C GLY A 27 6.44 6.03 27.85
N GLY A 28 7.37 6.59 28.63
CA GLY A 28 7.33 6.41 30.09
C GLY A 28 7.50 4.93 30.48
N ARG A 29 6.47 4.34 31.09
CA ARG A 29 6.43 2.92 31.44
C ARG A 29 5.33 2.15 30.66
N THR A 30 4.89 2.69 29.51
CA THR A 30 3.94 2.05 28.62
C THR A 30 4.62 1.63 27.32
N LEU A 31 4.49 0.35 26.96
CA LEU A 31 4.86 -0.18 25.65
C LEU A 31 3.74 0.15 24.64
N HIS A 32 4.07 0.83 23.57
CA HIS A 32 3.16 1.05 22.44
C HIS A 32 3.51 0.10 21.30
N VAL A 33 2.49 -0.56 20.73
CA VAL A 33 2.67 -1.50 19.62
C VAL A 33 1.65 -1.22 18.52
N SER A 34 2.11 -0.79 17.35
CA SER A 34 1.26 -0.69 16.17
C SER A 34 1.41 -1.93 15.30
N VAL A 35 0.30 -2.62 15.05
CA VAL A 35 0.28 -3.88 14.31
C VAL A 35 -0.35 -3.67 12.93
N PRO A 36 0.46 -3.63 11.85
CA PRO A 36 -0.05 -3.31 10.52
C PRO A 36 -0.83 -4.46 9.86
N PHE A 37 -0.48 -5.72 10.17
CA PHE A 37 -1.05 -6.89 9.50
C PHE A 37 -1.45 -7.98 10.49
N THR A 38 -2.58 -8.65 10.24
CA THR A 38 -3.13 -9.70 11.12
C THR A 38 -2.17 -10.88 11.33
N TRP A 39 -1.35 -11.23 10.35
CA TRP A 39 -0.32 -12.26 10.51
C TRP A 39 0.84 -11.88 11.45
N ASN A 40 0.91 -10.64 11.88
CA ASN A 40 1.82 -10.21 12.95
C ASN A 40 1.26 -10.47 14.35
N LEU A 41 -0.07 -10.59 14.52
CA LEU A 41 -0.73 -10.76 15.80
C LEU A 41 -0.19 -11.95 16.62
N PRO A 42 0.09 -13.14 16.04
CA PRO A 42 0.65 -14.24 16.82
C PRO A 42 2.03 -13.93 17.44
N ALA A 43 2.86 -13.18 16.74
CA ALA A 43 4.17 -12.75 17.27
C ALA A 43 4.01 -11.67 18.35
N VAL A 44 3.11 -10.71 18.13
CA VAL A 44 2.79 -9.67 19.13
C VAL A 44 2.22 -10.29 20.39
N ARG A 45 1.28 -11.24 20.27
CA ARG A 45 0.73 -11.97 21.42
C ARG A 45 1.83 -12.64 22.25
N ARG A 46 2.73 -13.39 21.61
CA ARG A 46 3.88 -14.02 22.30
C ARG A 46 4.76 -12.99 22.98
N ARG A 47 5.01 -11.86 22.32
CA ARG A 47 5.85 -10.76 22.87
C ARG A 47 5.21 -10.14 24.11
N LEU A 48 3.90 -9.91 24.10
CA LEU A 48 3.16 -9.31 25.22
C LEU A 48 2.94 -10.28 26.37
N SER A 49 2.89 -11.58 26.12
CA SER A 49 2.80 -12.61 27.18
C SER A 49 4.10 -12.78 27.98
N GLN A 50 5.21 -12.20 27.50
CA GLN A 50 6.50 -12.26 28.19
C GLN A 50 6.66 -11.07 29.13
N ARG A 51 7.05 -11.32 30.39
CA ARG A 51 7.37 -10.24 31.33
C ARG A 51 8.59 -9.46 30.84
N ASP A 52 8.46 -8.12 30.86
CA ASP A 52 9.54 -7.22 30.52
C ASP A 52 9.52 -6.05 31.53
N PHE A 53 10.56 -5.94 32.34
CA PHE A 53 10.66 -4.92 33.40
C PHE A 53 10.80 -3.47 32.88
N ARG A 54 10.91 -3.29 31.59
CA ARG A 54 11.02 -1.97 30.96
C ARG A 54 9.68 -1.22 30.88
N TRP A 55 8.57 -1.93 31.02
CA TRP A 55 7.22 -1.36 30.97
C TRP A 55 6.26 -2.09 31.93
N ASP A 56 5.23 -1.37 32.40
CA ASP A 56 4.21 -1.87 33.33
C ASP A 56 2.89 -2.17 32.61
N SER A 57 2.61 -1.46 31.53
CA SER A 57 1.41 -1.61 30.72
C SER A 57 1.74 -1.56 29.23
N ALA A 58 0.83 -2.07 28.40
CA ALA A 58 0.98 -1.96 26.95
C ALA A 58 -0.30 -1.42 26.29
N ARG A 59 -0.09 -0.61 25.26
CA ARG A 59 -1.14 -0.08 24.39
C ARG A 59 -0.92 -0.60 22.98
N VAL A 60 -1.88 -1.36 22.46
CA VAL A 60 -1.76 -2.04 21.17
C VAL A 60 -2.88 -1.60 20.24
N GLY A 61 -2.52 -1.11 19.08
CA GLY A 61 -3.45 -0.64 18.07
C GLY A 61 -2.97 -0.91 16.65
N GLY A 62 -3.64 -0.28 15.70
CA GLY A 62 -3.34 -0.38 14.27
C GLY A 62 -4.25 -1.35 13.52
N PRO A 63 -4.16 -1.38 12.18
CA PRO A 63 -5.13 -2.05 11.31
C PRO A 63 -5.42 -3.52 11.64
N ALA A 64 -4.43 -4.28 12.11
CA ALA A 64 -4.64 -5.67 12.48
C ALA A 64 -5.51 -5.83 13.73
N VAL A 65 -5.39 -4.90 14.68
CA VAL A 65 -6.19 -4.88 15.90
C VAL A 65 -7.63 -4.47 15.59
N ASP A 66 -7.82 -3.48 14.71
CA ASP A 66 -9.16 -3.08 14.25
C ASP A 66 -9.89 -4.23 13.55
N LEU A 67 -9.15 -5.06 12.80
CA LEU A 67 -9.70 -6.25 12.12
C LEU A 67 -9.99 -7.43 13.04
N MET A 68 -9.22 -7.60 14.11
CA MET A 68 -9.30 -8.74 15.05
C MET A 68 -9.15 -8.26 16.51
N PRO A 69 -10.10 -7.46 17.02
CA PRO A 69 -9.97 -6.83 18.35
C PRO A 69 -9.89 -7.86 19.48
N ASP A 70 -10.59 -8.99 19.36
CA ASP A 70 -10.64 -10.02 20.39
C ASP A 70 -9.38 -10.89 20.47
N TYR A 71 -8.48 -10.80 19.48
CA TYR A 71 -7.30 -11.67 19.41
C TYR A 71 -6.33 -11.48 20.59
N LEU A 72 -6.31 -10.29 21.18
CA LEU A 72 -5.44 -9.93 22.30
C LEU A 72 -6.22 -9.61 23.59
N ALA A 73 -7.54 -9.70 23.58
CA ALA A 73 -8.40 -9.20 24.66
C ALA A 73 -8.24 -9.90 26.02
N ASP A 74 -7.72 -11.12 26.02
CA ASP A 74 -7.47 -11.91 27.23
C ASP A 74 -6.11 -11.64 27.90
N LEU A 75 -5.26 -10.78 27.32
CA LEU A 75 -3.98 -10.42 27.92
C LEU A 75 -4.17 -9.34 28.99
N ALA A 76 -3.55 -9.54 30.16
CA ALA A 76 -3.60 -8.59 31.27
C ALA A 76 -2.77 -7.32 30.96
N ASP A 77 -3.14 -6.21 31.61
CA ASP A 77 -2.42 -4.92 31.56
C ASP A 77 -2.30 -4.34 30.13
N LEU A 78 -3.30 -4.64 29.28
CA LEU A 78 -3.31 -4.27 27.89
C LEU A 78 -4.50 -3.38 27.54
N GLU A 79 -4.22 -2.21 26.96
CA GLU A 79 -5.20 -1.37 26.26
C GLU A 79 -5.20 -1.77 24.78
N VAL A 80 -6.32 -2.34 24.30
CA VAL A 80 -6.48 -2.84 22.94
C VAL A 80 -7.33 -1.88 22.11
N GLY A 81 -6.83 -1.51 20.93
CA GLY A 81 -7.54 -0.66 19.98
C GLY A 81 -7.16 0.82 20.09
N GLY A 82 -7.85 1.61 19.28
CA GLY A 82 -7.61 3.05 19.17
C GLY A 82 -6.40 3.46 18.35
N ALA A 83 -6.36 4.73 17.99
CA ALA A 83 -5.26 5.30 17.24
C ALA A 83 -4.01 5.46 18.12
N LEU A 84 -2.87 5.13 17.55
CA LEU A 84 -1.55 5.41 18.13
C LEU A 84 -0.91 6.56 17.36
N ASP A 85 -0.71 7.69 18.04
CA ASP A 85 -0.21 8.90 17.40
C ASP A 85 1.24 8.76 16.89
N GLY A 86 1.51 9.38 15.75
CA GLY A 86 2.86 9.46 15.18
C GLY A 86 3.42 8.14 14.65
N VAL A 87 2.62 7.08 14.53
CA VAL A 87 3.06 5.78 14.01
C VAL A 87 3.65 5.91 12.61
N LEU A 88 2.98 6.62 11.71
CA LEU A 88 3.40 6.72 10.33
C LEU A 88 4.82 7.30 10.19
N GLN A 89 5.13 8.36 10.95
CA GLN A 89 6.45 9.00 10.95
C GLN A 89 7.51 8.15 11.66
N ARG A 90 7.11 7.28 12.62
CA ARG A 90 8.02 6.28 13.22
C ARG A 90 8.38 5.18 12.23
N VAL A 91 7.42 4.79 11.40
CA VAL A 91 7.61 3.82 10.31
C VAL A 91 8.44 4.43 9.18
N ASN A 92 8.08 5.63 8.75
CA ASN A 92 8.78 6.37 7.71
C ASN A 92 8.73 7.87 8.01
N PRO A 93 9.85 8.49 8.42
CA PRO A 93 9.87 9.90 8.82
C PRO A 93 9.57 10.87 7.67
N ARG A 94 9.47 10.39 6.42
CA ARG A 94 9.09 11.20 5.26
C ARG A 94 7.65 10.97 4.80
N ALA A 95 6.88 10.15 5.51
CA ALA A 95 5.52 9.81 5.15
C ALA A 95 4.50 10.67 5.90
N THR A 96 3.44 11.04 5.20
CA THR A 96 2.30 11.79 5.72
C THR A 96 0.98 11.18 5.27
N ARG A 97 -0.08 11.56 5.97
CA ARG A 97 -1.47 11.34 5.56
C ARG A 97 -2.20 12.68 5.61
N THR A 98 -3.03 12.92 4.62
CA THR A 98 -3.85 14.13 4.50
C THR A 98 -5.33 13.83 4.62
N THR A 99 -5.70 12.55 4.39
CA THR A 99 -7.07 12.04 4.54
C THR A 99 -7.08 10.72 5.30
N THR A 100 -8.22 10.36 5.89
CA THR A 100 -8.51 9.04 6.47
C THR A 100 -9.78 8.48 5.84
N GLY A 101 -9.96 7.14 5.92
CA GLY A 101 -11.13 6.48 5.34
C GLY A 101 -11.12 6.43 3.81
N CYS A 102 -12.25 6.06 3.22
CA CYS A 102 -12.44 5.97 1.77
C CYS A 102 -13.93 6.01 1.42
N VAL A 103 -14.27 6.51 0.22
CA VAL A 103 -15.64 6.52 -0.32
C VAL A 103 -16.01 5.21 -1.03
N ARG A 104 -15.02 4.34 -1.31
CA ARG A 104 -15.22 3.07 -2.04
C ARG A 104 -15.62 1.95 -1.09
N ALA A 105 -16.43 1.00 -1.61
CA ALA A 105 -16.84 -0.21 -0.89
C ALA A 105 -16.15 -1.47 -1.46
N CYS A 106 -14.83 -1.43 -1.63
CA CYS A 106 -14.05 -2.54 -2.21
C CYS A 106 -14.07 -3.76 -1.28
N GLY A 107 -14.59 -4.91 -1.77
CA GLY A 107 -14.76 -6.12 -0.97
C GLY A 107 -13.47 -6.75 -0.43
N PHE A 108 -12.32 -6.45 -1.02
CA PHE A 108 -11.01 -6.90 -0.58
C PHE A 108 -10.35 -5.98 0.45
N CYS A 109 -10.87 -4.77 0.66
CA CYS A 109 -10.22 -3.72 1.42
C CYS A 109 -10.87 -3.54 2.80
N GLY A 110 -10.07 -3.55 3.87
CA GLY A 110 -10.55 -3.32 5.22
C GLY A 110 -11.19 -1.94 5.42
N VAL A 111 -10.62 -0.90 4.80
CA VAL A 111 -11.16 0.46 4.81
C VAL A 111 -12.46 0.53 3.99
N GLY A 112 -12.48 -0.03 2.78
CA GLY A 112 -13.67 -0.06 1.94
C GLY A 112 -14.84 -0.85 2.54
N ARG A 113 -14.56 -1.80 3.42
CA ARG A 113 -15.58 -2.56 4.20
C ARG A 113 -15.96 -1.88 5.51
N GLY A 114 -15.37 -0.73 5.83
CA GLY A 114 -15.63 -0.03 7.10
C GLY A 114 -15.09 -0.73 8.35
N LEU A 115 -14.20 -1.71 8.20
CA LEU A 115 -13.57 -2.45 9.31
C LEU A 115 -12.33 -1.72 9.86
N ILE A 116 -11.71 -0.90 9.05
CA ILE A 116 -10.61 -0.02 9.39
C ILE A 116 -11.05 1.40 9.01
N GLU A 117 -10.80 2.38 9.87
CA GLU A 117 -11.16 3.79 9.63
C GLU A 117 -12.63 3.96 9.18
N PRO A 118 -13.61 3.53 9.96
CA PRO A 118 -15.03 3.63 9.59
C PRO A 118 -15.48 5.08 9.44
N GLY A 119 -16.59 5.31 8.73
CA GLY A 119 -17.23 6.63 8.59
C GLY A 119 -16.88 7.38 7.32
N GLY A 120 -16.32 6.71 6.32
CA GLY A 120 -16.03 7.28 5.01
C GLY A 120 -14.78 8.17 4.97
N LEU A 121 -14.60 8.87 3.86
CA LEU A 121 -13.46 9.76 3.67
C LEU A 121 -13.59 11.00 4.58
N ARG A 122 -12.50 11.35 5.24
CA ARG A 122 -12.36 12.56 6.06
C ARG A 122 -11.06 13.27 5.71
N GLU A 123 -11.14 14.54 5.40
CA GLU A 123 -10.01 15.43 5.19
C GLU A 123 -9.45 15.88 6.54
N LEU A 124 -8.15 15.82 6.70
CA LEU A 124 -7.48 16.35 7.90
C LEU A 124 -7.32 17.86 7.75
N ALA A 125 -7.55 18.59 8.84
CA ALA A 125 -7.39 20.04 8.86
C ALA A 125 -5.91 20.44 8.68
N ASP A 126 -4.99 19.65 9.27
CA ASP A 126 -3.55 19.80 9.12
C ASP A 126 -2.83 18.44 9.17
N TRP A 127 -1.62 18.37 8.64
CA TRP A 127 -0.77 17.19 8.58
C TRP A 127 0.71 17.56 8.47
N PRO A 128 1.65 16.66 8.85
CA PRO A 128 3.07 16.89 8.63
C PRO A 128 3.40 17.11 7.15
N ASP A 129 4.17 18.17 6.87
CA ASP A 129 4.57 18.57 5.51
C ASP A 129 5.70 17.67 5.01
N LEU A 130 5.34 16.50 4.46
CA LEU A 130 6.25 15.44 4.07
C LEU A 130 5.89 14.87 2.69
N PRO A 131 6.88 14.45 1.88
CA PRO A 131 6.69 14.18 0.45
C PRO A 131 6.13 12.78 0.10
N ILE A 132 5.94 11.87 1.07
CA ILE A 132 5.37 10.55 0.80
C ILE A 132 3.94 10.51 1.33
N VAL A 133 2.97 10.56 0.42
CA VAL A 133 1.54 10.59 0.76
C VAL A 133 1.00 9.16 0.87
N CYS A 134 0.36 8.87 2.01
CA CYS A 134 -0.19 7.55 2.36
C CYS A 134 -1.72 7.58 2.55
N ASP A 135 -2.43 8.36 1.76
CA ASP A 135 -3.88 8.44 1.78
C ASP A 135 -4.52 7.22 1.11
N ASN A 136 -5.63 6.74 1.66
CA ASN A 136 -6.35 5.62 1.06
C ASN A 136 -7.01 5.99 -0.27
N ASN A 137 -7.50 7.24 -0.43
CA ASN A 137 -8.11 7.73 -1.66
C ASN A 137 -8.12 9.27 -1.74
N LEU A 138 -6.96 9.87 -1.97
CA LEU A 138 -6.81 11.33 -2.05
C LEU A 138 -7.67 11.95 -3.17
N LEU A 139 -7.83 11.27 -4.32
CA LEU A 139 -8.56 11.82 -5.46
C LEU A 139 -10.08 11.94 -5.23
N ALA A 140 -10.60 11.35 -4.16
CA ALA A 140 -11.99 11.49 -3.74
C ALA A 140 -12.21 12.63 -2.74
N ALA A 141 -11.16 13.32 -2.33
CA ALA A 141 -11.23 14.53 -1.49
C ALA A 141 -11.77 15.73 -2.29
N SER A 142 -12.12 16.81 -1.59
CA SER A 142 -12.49 18.07 -2.24
C SER A 142 -11.31 18.61 -3.06
N ILE A 143 -11.64 19.39 -4.10
CA ILE A 143 -10.60 20.04 -4.91
C ILE A 143 -9.74 20.98 -4.06
N ASP A 144 -10.34 21.72 -3.15
CA ASP A 144 -9.62 22.62 -2.26
C ASP A 144 -8.61 21.87 -1.36
N HIS A 145 -9.00 20.69 -0.87
CA HIS A 145 -8.08 19.86 -0.10
C HIS A 145 -6.96 19.29 -0.97
N PHE A 146 -7.30 18.77 -2.13
CA PHE A 146 -6.33 18.24 -3.08
C PHE A 146 -5.31 19.32 -3.48
N ASP A 147 -5.76 20.54 -3.77
CA ASP A 147 -4.87 21.67 -4.11
C ASP A 147 -3.93 22.02 -2.97
N ARG A 148 -4.43 22.10 -1.74
CA ARG A 148 -3.56 22.30 -0.56
C ARG A 148 -2.48 21.23 -0.43
N VAL A 149 -2.82 19.96 -0.74
CA VAL A 149 -1.85 18.86 -0.73
C VAL A 149 -0.78 19.07 -1.79
N ILE A 150 -1.19 19.38 -3.03
CA ILE A 150 -0.25 19.60 -4.14
C ILE A 150 0.65 20.82 -3.87
N ASP A 151 0.06 21.94 -3.41
CA ASP A 151 0.81 23.17 -3.10
C ASP A 151 1.89 22.94 -2.04
N ARG A 152 1.60 22.10 -1.03
CA ARG A 152 2.59 21.73 0.00
C ARG A 152 3.64 20.73 -0.52
N LEU A 153 3.35 19.96 -1.57
CA LEU A 153 4.29 19.00 -2.15
C LEU A 153 5.25 19.61 -3.17
N ILE A 154 4.84 20.65 -3.91
CA ILE A 154 5.67 21.30 -4.94
C ILE A 154 7.03 21.76 -4.39
N PRO A 155 7.13 22.43 -3.22
CA PRO A 155 8.40 22.89 -2.68
C PRO A 155 9.41 21.78 -2.38
N HIS A 156 8.95 20.54 -2.10
CA HIS A 156 9.84 19.41 -1.91
C HIS A 156 10.58 18.99 -3.20
N GLY A 157 10.13 19.42 -4.38
CA GLY A 157 10.68 19.04 -5.66
C GLY A 157 10.45 17.58 -6.05
N TRP A 158 9.79 16.81 -5.22
CA TRP A 158 9.39 15.43 -5.48
C TRP A 158 8.23 15.00 -4.56
N ALA A 159 7.44 14.02 -5.00
CA ALA A 159 6.44 13.36 -4.17
C ALA A 159 6.25 11.90 -4.57
N ASP A 160 5.77 11.08 -3.63
CA ASP A 160 5.40 9.68 -3.85
C ASP A 160 4.01 9.40 -3.28
N PHE A 161 3.04 9.14 -4.15
CA PHE A 161 1.70 8.71 -3.75
C PHE A 161 1.71 7.20 -3.48
N ASN A 162 2.19 6.82 -2.29
CA ASN A 162 2.61 5.47 -1.97
C ASN A 162 1.46 4.46 -1.84
N GLN A 163 0.27 4.88 -1.39
CA GLN A 163 -0.91 3.99 -1.27
C GLN A 163 -1.65 3.80 -2.59
N GLY A 164 -1.32 4.63 -3.58
CA GLY A 164 -1.96 4.61 -4.88
C GLY A 164 -3.05 5.66 -5.03
N LEU A 165 -3.37 5.93 -6.29
CA LEU A 165 -4.44 6.84 -6.69
C LEU A 165 -5.54 6.03 -7.39
N ASP A 166 -6.79 6.27 -6.99
CA ASP A 166 -7.95 5.62 -7.59
C ASP A 166 -8.22 6.18 -8.99
N ALA A 167 -7.96 5.37 -10.01
CA ALA A 167 -8.12 5.74 -11.40
C ALA A 167 -9.54 6.24 -11.76
N HIS A 168 -10.56 5.79 -11.01
CA HIS A 168 -11.95 6.20 -11.21
C HIS A 168 -12.16 7.70 -10.99
N PHE A 169 -11.50 8.27 -9.98
CA PHE A 169 -11.64 9.69 -9.61
C PHE A 169 -10.64 10.62 -10.32
N LEU A 170 -9.67 10.07 -11.06
CA LEU A 170 -8.70 10.90 -11.74
C LEU A 170 -9.33 11.69 -12.89
N THR A 171 -9.20 13.00 -12.83
CA THR A 171 -9.70 13.96 -13.83
C THR A 171 -8.55 14.65 -14.56
N PRO A 172 -8.80 15.34 -15.69
CA PRO A 172 -7.79 16.18 -16.34
C PRO A 172 -7.20 17.25 -15.40
N TYR A 173 -8.01 17.77 -14.47
CA TYR A 173 -7.56 18.72 -13.46
C TYR A 173 -6.51 18.08 -12.54
N HIS A 174 -6.84 16.93 -11.93
CA HIS A 174 -5.92 16.20 -11.07
C HIS A 174 -4.60 15.87 -11.77
N ALA A 175 -4.66 15.41 -13.03
CA ALA A 175 -3.48 15.06 -13.79
C ALA A 175 -2.54 16.29 -14.01
N ARG A 176 -3.09 17.44 -14.36
CA ARG A 176 -2.31 18.69 -14.53
C ARG A 176 -1.64 19.11 -13.23
N ARG A 177 -2.40 19.13 -12.12
CA ARG A 177 -1.84 19.49 -10.80
C ARG A 177 -0.73 18.55 -10.35
N LEU A 178 -0.90 17.23 -10.54
CA LEU A 178 0.14 16.24 -10.24
C LEU A 178 1.42 16.50 -11.06
N ALA A 179 1.28 16.92 -12.30
CA ALA A 179 2.42 17.22 -13.19
C ALA A 179 3.23 18.47 -12.76
N GLU A 180 2.68 19.34 -11.91
CA GLU A 180 3.40 20.50 -11.35
C GLU A 180 4.49 20.07 -10.34
N ILE A 181 4.42 18.86 -9.79
CA ILE A 181 5.46 18.34 -8.89
C ILE A 181 6.61 17.78 -9.75
N PRO A 182 7.84 18.35 -9.71
CA PRO A 182 8.91 18.04 -10.67
C PRO A 182 9.27 16.54 -10.76
N LYS A 183 9.24 15.84 -9.63
CA LYS A 183 9.61 14.42 -9.56
C LYS A 183 8.51 13.61 -8.86
N VAL A 184 7.28 13.73 -9.34
CA VAL A 184 6.15 12.97 -8.82
C VAL A 184 6.27 11.47 -9.19
N MET A 185 5.93 10.59 -8.26
CA MET A 185 5.71 9.16 -8.48
C MET A 185 4.24 8.85 -8.22
N VAL A 186 3.54 8.43 -9.26
CA VAL A 186 2.12 8.06 -9.21
C VAL A 186 1.99 6.54 -9.27
N ARG A 187 1.08 5.99 -8.47
CA ARG A 187 0.66 4.58 -8.56
C ARG A 187 -0.83 4.52 -8.82
N LEU A 188 -1.22 3.96 -9.96
CA LEU A 188 -2.64 3.69 -10.26
C LEU A 188 -3.01 2.30 -9.75
N ALA A 189 -4.23 2.14 -9.25
CA ALA A 189 -4.75 0.83 -8.88
C ALA A 189 -5.41 0.15 -10.09
N ALA A 190 -4.98 -1.07 -10.41
CA ALA A 190 -5.58 -1.95 -11.44
C ALA A 190 -6.20 -3.16 -10.74
N ASP A 191 -7.32 -2.94 -10.03
CA ASP A 191 -7.92 -3.91 -9.11
C ASP A 191 -9.16 -4.62 -9.70
N ALA A 192 -9.43 -4.47 -10.98
CA ALA A 192 -10.58 -5.11 -11.61
C ALA A 192 -10.47 -6.64 -11.54
N PRO A 193 -11.57 -7.35 -11.27
CA PRO A 193 -11.57 -8.81 -11.15
C PRO A 193 -11.31 -9.55 -12.47
N ILE A 194 -11.43 -8.86 -13.62
CA ILE A 194 -11.29 -9.49 -14.96
C ILE A 194 -9.98 -9.05 -15.60
N GLY A 195 -9.18 -9.99 -16.06
CA GLY A 195 -7.81 -10.01 -16.61
C GLY A 195 -7.26 -8.81 -17.42
N ARG A 196 -7.96 -7.68 -17.48
CA ARG A 196 -7.51 -6.47 -18.16
C ARG A 196 -7.67 -5.26 -17.23
N PRO A 197 -6.79 -4.23 -17.35
CA PRO A 197 -7.05 -2.94 -16.73
C PRO A 197 -8.43 -2.40 -17.12
N THR A 198 -9.12 -1.74 -16.19
CA THR A 198 -10.42 -1.14 -16.46
C THR A 198 -10.32 0.01 -17.45
N ALA A 199 -11.45 0.40 -18.04
CA ALA A 199 -11.54 1.63 -18.83
C ALA A 199 -11.09 2.86 -18.02
N ASP A 200 -11.43 2.91 -16.72
CA ASP A 200 -10.96 3.96 -15.83
C ASP A 200 -9.43 4.01 -15.71
N TRP A 201 -8.77 2.85 -15.59
CA TRP A 201 -7.33 2.79 -15.52
C TRP A 201 -6.67 3.27 -16.83
N THR A 202 -7.20 2.85 -17.97
CA THR A 202 -6.69 3.26 -19.29
C THR A 202 -6.83 4.78 -19.47
N ARG A 203 -8.03 5.30 -19.19
CA ARG A 203 -8.32 6.74 -19.22
C ARG A 203 -7.40 7.53 -18.26
N ALA A 204 -7.22 7.04 -17.04
CA ALA A 204 -6.35 7.70 -16.07
C ALA A 204 -4.88 7.73 -16.52
N LEU A 205 -4.39 6.64 -17.14
CA LEU A 205 -3.05 6.61 -17.73
C LEU A 205 -2.91 7.65 -18.85
N GLU A 206 -3.88 7.72 -19.78
CA GLU A 206 -3.88 8.70 -20.87
C GLU A 206 -3.86 10.13 -20.32
N LEU A 207 -4.72 10.46 -19.35
CA LEU A 207 -4.75 11.78 -18.72
C LEU A 207 -3.41 12.18 -18.08
N LEU A 208 -2.72 11.23 -17.42
CA LEU A 208 -1.41 11.49 -16.83
C LEU A 208 -0.33 11.73 -17.91
N LEU A 209 -0.38 10.97 -19.01
CA LEU A 209 0.55 11.14 -20.13
C LEU A 209 0.31 12.47 -20.86
N ASP A 210 -0.94 12.83 -21.10
CA ASP A 210 -1.35 14.10 -21.72
C ASP A 210 -0.94 15.31 -20.85
N ALA A 211 -0.95 15.14 -19.53
CA ALA A 211 -0.44 16.15 -18.60
C ALA A 211 1.10 16.23 -18.55
N GLY A 212 1.81 15.37 -19.31
CA GLY A 212 3.27 15.39 -19.42
C GLY A 212 4.01 14.48 -18.43
N LEU A 213 3.32 13.62 -17.65
CA LEU A 213 4.00 12.66 -16.80
C LEU A 213 4.61 11.54 -17.65
N PRO A 214 5.91 11.27 -17.59
CA PRO A 214 6.50 10.17 -18.33
C PRO A 214 6.11 8.82 -17.68
N LYS A 215 5.95 7.77 -18.48
CA LYS A 215 5.64 6.41 -18.02
C LYS A 215 6.58 5.91 -16.91
N SER A 216 7.83 6.37 -16.91
CA SER A 216 8.81 6.03 -15.86
C SER A 216 8.42 6.54 -14.46
N ARG A 217 7.52 7.51 -14.36
CA ARG A 217 6.96 8.05 -13.10
C ARG A 217 5.62 7.45 -12.71
N ILE A 218 5.10 6.54 -13.52
CA ILE A 218 3.84 5.87 -13.27
C ILE A 218 4.12 4.40 -12.95
N ARG A 219 3.45 3.89 -11.91
CA ARG A 219 3.42 2.48 -11.52
C ARG A 219 1.97 2.04 -11.45
N SER A 220 1.71 0.75 -11.46
CA SER A 220 0.37 0.25 -11.23
C SER A 220 0.37 -0.88 -10.20
N TYR A 221 -0.39 -0.71 -9.14
CA TYR A 221 -0.75 -1.83 -8.29
C TYR A 221 -1.70 -2.75 -9.05
N CYS A 222 -1.47 -4.04 -8.98
CA CYS A 222 -2.29 -5.07 -9.60
C CYS A 222 -2.69 -6.06 -8.51
N LEU A 223 -3.93 -5.98 -8.03
CA LEU A 223 -4.44 -6.94 -7.05
C LEU A 223 -4.47 -8.34 -7.69
N ILE A 224 -3.86 -9.32 -7.04
CA ILE A 224 -3.86 -10.73 -7.44
C ILE A 224 -4.30 -11.62 -6.28
N GLY A 225 -4.93 -12.75 -6.59
CA GLY A 225 -5.41 -13.69 -5.57
C GLY A 225 -6.76 -13.34 -4.94
N PHE A 226 -7.50 -12.37 -5.48
CA PHE A 226 -8.86 -12.03 -5.08
C PHE A 226 -9.84 -12.22 -6.24
N GLY A 227 -10.74 -13.19 -6.11
CA GLY A 227 -11.83 -13.46 -7.06
C GLY A 227 -11.41 -13.94 -8.46
N ALA A 228 -10.11 -14.01 -8.74
CA ALA A 228 -9.56 -14.37 -10.04
C ALA A 228 -8.42 -15.38 -9.90
N GLY A 229 -8.26 -16.25 -10.89
CA GLY A 229 -7.20 -17.24 -10.96
C GLY A 229 -5.85 -16.68 -11.43
N PRO A 230 -4.80 -17.52 -11.46
CA PRO A 230 -3.45 -17.09 -11.84
C PRO A 230 -3.36 -16.58 -13.28
N GLU A 231 -4.12 -17.14 -14.21
CA GLU A 231 -4.10 -16.72 -15.62
C GLU A 231 -4.57 -15.27 -15.81
N GLU A 232 -5.67 -14.90 -15.14
CA GLU A 232 -6.18 -13.52 -15.17
C GLU A 232 -5.21 -12.54 -14.49
N ALA A 233 -4.56 -12.97 -13.40
CA ALA A 233 -3.55 -12.18 -12.73
C ALA A 233 -2.35 -11.90 -13.63
N TRP A 234 -1.87 -12.91 -14.36
CA TRP A 234 -0.84 -12.76 -15.39
C TRP A 234 -1.28 -11.82 -16.50
N ALA A 235 -2.50 -12.01 -17.05
CA ALA A 235 -3.03 -11.18 -18.12
C ALA A 235 -3.12 -9.71 -17.71
N ARG A 236 -3.58 -9.42 -16.48
CA ARG A 236 -3.66 -8.06 -15.92
C ARG A 236 -2.29 -7.40 -15.80
N CYS A 237 -1.34 -8.08 -15.19
CA CYS A 237 0.01 -7.54 -15.01
C CYS A 237 0.71 -7.31 -16.37
N ARG A 238 0.54 -8.23 -17.33
CA ARG A 238 1.09 -8.07 -18.69
C ARG A 238 0.43 -6.95 -19.47
N ALA A 239 -0.88 -6.74 -19.31
CA ALA A 239 -1.55 -5.62 -19.96
C ALA A 239 -1.06 -4.26 -19.45
N VAL A 240 -0.80 -4.14 -18.16
CA VAL A 240 -0.15 -2.96 -17.56
C VAL A 240 1.27 -2.78 -18.11
N GLU A 241 2.04 -3.87 -18.20
CA GLU A 241 3.40 -3.84 -18.74
C GLU A 241 3.41 -3.48 -20.24
N ALA A 242 2.48 -4.01 -21.03
CA ALA A 242 2.34 -3.68 -22.46
C ALA A 242 1.99 -2.19 -22.68
N ALA A 243 1.28 -1.57 -21.75
CA ALA A 243 1.05 -0.13 -21.76
C ALA A 243 2.31 0.70 -21.42
N GLY A 244 3.44 0.04 -21.11
CA GLY A 244 4.72 0.67 -20.76
C GLY A 244 4.79 1.14 -19.31
N VAL A 245 3.87 0.69 -18.45
CA VAL A 245 3.81 0.99 -17.02
C VAL A 245 4.31 -0.22 -16.24
N LYS A 246 5.09 0.00 -15.17
CA LYS A 246 5.56 -1.10 -14.34
C LYS A 246 4.44 -1.63 -13.44
N PRO A 247 4.01 -2.89 -13.60
CA PRO A 247 3.07 -3.52 -12.66
C PRO A 247 3.75 -3.85 -11.34
N LEU A 248 2.98 -3.73 -10.27
CA LEU A 248 3.34 -4.09 -8.91
C LEU A 248 2.27 -5.06 -8.38
N PRO A 249 2.42 -6.37 -8.57
CA PRO A 249 1.44 -7.34 -8.11
C PRO A 249 1.32 -7.30 -6.58
N MET A 250 0.08 -7.20 -6.10
CA MET A 250 -0.30 -7.16 -4.70
C MET A 250 -1.08 -8.43 -4.36
N TRP A 251 -0.43 -9.37 -3.66
CA TRP A 251 -1.10 -10.59 -3.23
C TRP A 251 -2.17 -10.28 -2.18
N PHE A 252 -3.39 -10.73 -2.44
CA PHE A 252 -4.49 -10.61 -1.49
C PHE A 252 -4.28 -11.53 -0.30
N HIS A 253 -4.33 -10.96 0.89
CA HIS A 253 -4.45 -11.69 2.14
C HIS A 253 -5.87 -11.48 2.69
N ALA A 254 -6.51 -12.56 3.13
CA ALA A 254 -7.76 -12.42 3.87
C ALA A 254 -7.53 -11.50 5.08
N LEU A 255 -8.53 -10.66 5.40
CA LEU A 255 -8.39 -9.63 6.42
C LEU A 255 -8.16 -10.20 7.84
N ASP A 256 -8.47 -11.48 8.04
CA ASP A 256 -8.25 -12.27 9.27
C ASP A 256 -7.10 -13.27 9.14
N ALA A 257 -6.29 -13.20 8.10
CA ALA A 257 -5.20 -14.14 7.86
C ALA A 257 -4.11 -14.04 8.94
N LEU A 258 -3.85 -15.13 9.65
CA LEU A 258 -2.76 -15.23 10.63
C LEU A 258 -1.44 -15.77 10.04
N GLN A 259 -1.43 -16.07 8.74
CA GLN A 259 -0.25 -16.56 8.02
C GLN A 259 0.04 -15.66 6.82
N HIS A 260 1.28 -15.17 6.75
CA HIS A 260 1.75 -14.37 5.64
C HIS A 260 1.96 -15.23 4.38
N ASN A 261 1.45 -14.78 3.26
CA ASN A 261 1.63 -15.42 1.94
C ASN A 261 1.07 -16.86 1.82
N ALA A 262 0.18 -17.29 2.69
CA ALA A 262 -0.51 -18.55 2.51
C ALA A 262 -1.53 -18.47 1.35
N VAL A 263 -1.66 -19.56 0.60
CA VAL A 263 -2.75 -19.72 -0.37
C VAL A 263 -3.94 -20.33 0.37
N THR A 264 -5.01 -19.57 0.47
CA THR A 264 -6.24 -19.98 1.19
C THR A 264 -7.05 -21.02 0.40
N PRO A 265 -7.98 -21.75 1.04
CA PRO A 265 -8.88 -22.66 0.33
C PRO A 265 -9.69 -21.96 -0.80
N MET A 266 -10.14 -20.73 -0.57
CA MET A 266 -10.87 -19.93 -1.57
C MET A 266 -9.99 -19.63 -2.80
N GLN A 267 -8.73 -19.29 -2.59
CA GLN A 267 -7.78 -19.07 -3.66
C GLN A 267 -7.44 -20.36 -4.40
N ARG A 268 -7.30 -21.50 -3.70
CA ARG A 268 -7.11 -22.82 -4.33
C ARG A 268 -8.29 -23.20 -5.21
N ALA A 269 -9.51 -22.89 -4.79
CA ALA A 269 -10.73 -23.19 -5.55
C ALA A 269 -10.75 -22.48 -6.93
N VAL A 270 -10.08 -21.34 -7.10
CA VAL A 270 -9.91 -20.65 -8.37
C VAL A 270 -8.55 -20.91 -9.02
N GLY A 271 -7.86 -21.98 -8.61
CA GLY A 271 -6.67 -22.51 -9.25
C GLY A 271 -5.32 -22.00 -8.77
N TRP A 272 -5.26 -21.20 -7.69
CA TRP A 272 -3.99 -20.74 -7.16
C TRP A 272 -3.20 -21.82 -6.45
N THR A 273 -1.90 -21.88 -6.76
CA THR A 273 -0.91 -22.64 -6.01
C THR A 273 0.17 -21.69 -5.44
N ASP A 274 0.96 -22.18 -4.49
CA ASP A 274 2.12 -21.43 -3.98
C ASP A 274 3.15 -21.16 -5.08
N THR A 275 3.24 -22.06 -6.06
CA THR A 275 4.14 -21.90 -7.21
C THR A 275 3.68 -20.76 -8.10
N ASP A 276 2.38 -20.69 -8.45
CA ASP A 276 1.83 -19.62 -9.30
C ASP A 276 2.01 -18.26 -8.62
N ARG A 277 1.67 -18.17 -7.32
CA ARG A 277 1.86 -16.94 -6.54
C ARG A 277 3.32 -16.48 -6.56
N LYS A 278 4.26 -17.38 -6.27
CA LYS A 278 5.69 -17.07 -6.27
C LYS A 278 6.17 -16.66 -7.66
N ALA A 279 5.72 -17.35 -8.72
CA ALA A 279 6.13 -17.06 -10.09
C ALA A 279 5.74 -15.64 -10.51
N ILE A 280 4.48 -15.22 -10.29
CA ILE A 280 4.01 -13.86 -10.62
C ILE A 280 4.78 -12.82 -9.79
N MET A 281 4.89 -13.02 -8.48
CA MET A 281 5.60 -12.08 -7.61
C MET A 281 7.08 -11.94 -8.01
N GLN A 282 7.75 -13.04 -8.30
CA GLN A 282 9.14 -13.03 -8.73
C GLN A 282 9.31 -12.35 -10.08
N TRP A 283 8.46 -12.69 -11.08
CA TRP A 283 8.54 -12.10 -12.41
C TRP A 283 8.53 -10.58 -12.37
N PHE A 284 7.58 -9.97 -11.73
CA PHE A 284 7.39 -8.52 -11.76
C PHE A 284 8.25 -7.75 -10.74
N TYR A 285 8.77 -8.40 -9.68
CA TYR A 285 9.63 -7.75 -8.70
C TYR A 285 11.14 -7.96 -8.96
N GLN A 286 11.57 -9.11 -9.47
CA GLN A 286 13.01 -9.42 -9.65
C GLN A 286 13.61 -8.82 -10.93
N HIS A 287 12.83 -8.59 -11.98
CA HIS A 287 13.33 -7.98 -13.23
C HIS A 287 13.55 -6.47 -13.10
N ARG A 288 14.24 -6.08 -12.07
CA ARG A 288 14.31 -4.72 -11.56
C ARG A 288 15.47 -3.89 -12.08
N THR A 289 16.48 -4.45 -12.69
CA THR A 289 17.78 -3.78 -12.80
C THR A 289 18.49 -3.82 -14.14
N SER A 290 18.01 -4.55 -15.13
CA SER A 290 18.58 -4.47 -16.49
C SER A 290 17.68 -3.62 -17.38
N GLY A 291 18.17 -2.43 -17.75
CA GLY A 291 17.54 -1.60 -18.76
C GLY A 291 17.32 -2.42 -20.04
N GLY A 292 16.05 -2.66 -20.36
CA GLY A 292 15.56 -3.16 -21.63
C GLY A 292 16.12 -4.50 -22.07
N ARG A 293 15.34 -5.50 -21.92
CA ARG A 293 14.98 -6.61 -22.80
C ARG A 293 14.37 -7.75 -21.96
N TYR A 294 13.06 -7.73 -21.85
CA TYR A 294 12.32 -8.86 -21.35
C TYR A 294 12.28 -9.93 -22.44
N ALA A 295 13.22 -10.85 -22.40
CA ALA A 295 13.22 -12.05 -23.23
C ALA A 295 13.50 -13.26 -22.32
N ARG A 296 12.49 -13.70 -21.59
CA ARG A 296 12.34 -15.12 -21.27
C ARG A 296 10.89 -15.48 -21.48
N ALA A 297 10.69 -16.40 -22.41
CA ALA A 297 9.43 -17.03 -22.66
C ALA A 297 8.83 -17.56 -21.34
N VAL A 298 7.54 -17.34 -21.17
CA VAL A 298 6.76 -18.06 -20.18
C VAL A 298 7.00 -19.53 -20.41
N PRO A 299 7.26 -20.35 -19.39
CA PRO A 299 7.24 -21.79 -19.55
C PRO A 299 5.84 -22.15 -20.10
N GLU A 300 5.78 -22.59 -21.34
CA GLU A 300 4.56 -23.22 -21.86
C GLU A 300 4.25 -24.39 -20.91
N LYS A 301 3.05 -24.38 -20.33
CA LYS A 301 2.52 -25.57 -19.67
C LYS A 301 2.58 -26.67 -20.73
N LYS A 302 3.50 -27.61 -20.59
CA LYS A 302 3.35 -28.89 -21.27
C LYS A 302 2.02 -29.46 -20.78
N GLY A 303 1.07 -29.54 -21.68
CA GLY A 303 -0.21 -30.22 -21.45
C GLY A 303 0.01 -31.65 -20.96
N PRO A 304 -1.03 -32.26 -20.37
CA PRO A 304 -0.97 -33.61 -19.83
C PRO A 304 -0.59 -34.63 -20.87
#